data_8ed8540dd59d6f2177009d369dec1be7
#
_entry.id   8ed8540dd59d6f2177009d369dec1be7
#
_cell.length_a   1.000
_cell.length_b   1.000
_cell.length_c   1.000
_cell.angle_alpha   90.00
_cell.angle_beta   90.00
_cell.angle_gamma   90.00
#
_symmetry.space_group_name_H-M   'P 1'
#
loop_
_entity.id
_entity.type
_entity.pdbx_description
1 polymer ?
#
loop_
_entity_poly.entity_id
_entity_poly.type
_entity_poly.pdbx_seq_one_letter_code
_entity_poly.pdbx_strand_id
1 'polypeptide(L)' 'MPHVIVKLWPGKSEKQKAKLADEITKAVMHVLNYGEESVSVALEEIEPGAWMDQVYKPDILGKPDQIYKKPGYTSI' A
#
# COMPACT_ATOMS: atom_id res chain seq x y z
N MET A 1 4.44 15.38 -6.13
CA MET A 1 3.05 14.93 -5.96
C MET A 1 2.95 13.40 -5.90
N PRO A 2 3.49 12.73 -4.90
CA PRO A 2 3.22 11.31 -4.77
C PRO A 2 1.97 11.03 -3.94
N HIS A 3 1.20 10.04 -4.38
CA HIS A 3 0.05 9.51 -3.65
C HIS A 3 0.28 8.01 -3.45
N VAL A 4 0.27 7.56 -2.20
CA VAL A 4 0.52 6.16 -1.86
C VAL A 4 -0.79 5.52 -1.39
N ILE A 5 -1.10 4.37 -1.94
CA ILE A 5 -2.25 3.59 -1.53
C ILE A 5 -1.76 2.26 -0.98
N VAL A 6 -2.13 1.95 0.26
CA VAL A 6 -1.86 0.67 0.89
C VAL A 6 -3.17 -0.11 0.91
N LYS A 7 -3.18 -1.27 0.27
CA LYS A 7 -4.30 -2.20 0.37
C LYS A 7 -3.89 -3.31 1.33
N LEU A 8 -4.74 -3.58 2.30
CA LEU A 8 -4.42 -4.54 3.37
C LEU A 8 -5.69 -5.19 3.90
N TRP A 9 -5.52 -6.34 4.55
CA TRP A 9 -6.63 -6.98 5.24
C TRP A 9 -7.04 -6.14 6.44
N PRO A 10 -8.33 -6.16 6.81
CA PRO A 10 -8.79 -5.47 8.02
C PRO A 10 -8.25 -6.15 9.28
N GLY A 11 -8.33 -5.44 10.41
CA GLY A 11 -7.94 -5.97 11.71
C GLY A 11 -6.85 -5.19 12.42
N LYS A 12 -6.20 -4.25 11.75
CA LYS A 12 -5.22 -3.39 12.39
C LYS A 12 -5.93 -2.21 13.04
N SER A 13 -5.37 -1.73 14.14
CA SER A 13 -5.95 -0.60 14.88
C SER A 13 -5.77 0.70 14.10
N GLU A 14 -6.59 1.69 14.42
CA GLU A 14 -6.45 3.02 13.86
C GLU A 14 -5.08 3.62 14.19
N LYS A 15 -4.57 3.35 15.40
CA LYS A 15 -3.25 3.81 15.81
C LYS A 15 -2.14 3.23 14.95
N GLN A 16 -2.22 1.92 14.66
CA GLN A 16 -1.23 1.27 13.78
C GLN A 16 -1.30 1.81 12.37
N LYS A 17 -2.51 2.03 11.85
CA LYS A 17 -2.68 2.55 10.49
C LYS A 17 -2.18 3.99 10.37
N ALA A 18 -2.45 4.83 11.37
CA ALA A 18 -1.96 6.19 11.39
C ALA A 18 -0.42 6.23 11.46
N LYS A 19 0.17 5.35 12.26
CA LYS A 19 1.64 5.27 12.34
C LYS A 19 2.24 4.81 11.02
N LEU A 20 1.62 3.83 10.36
CA LEU A 20 2.09 3.38 9.06
C LEU A 20 2.06 4.51 8.04
N ALA A 21 0.96 5.26 7.99
CA ALA A 21 0.85 6.41 7.07
C ALA A 21 1.93 7.45 7.35
N ASP A 22 2.23 7.71 8.62
CA ASP A 22 3.28 8.66 9.01
C ASP A 22 4.67 8.17 8.56
N GLU A 23 4.96 6.90 8.78
CA GLU A 23 6.25 6.32 8.36
C GLU A 23 6.39 6.30 6.84
N ILE A 24 5.33 6.00 6.11
CA ILE A 24 5.34 6.05 4.63
C ILE A 24 5.59 7.47 4.16
N THR A 25 4.94 8.47 4.76
CA THR A 25 5.15 9.86 4.41
C THR A 25 6.62 10.25 4.59
N LYS A 26 7.22 9.87 5.71
CA LYS A 26 8.63 10.16 5.98
C LYS A 26 9.55 9.50 4.97
N ALA A 27 9.28 8.24 4.63
CA ALA A 27 10.09 7.52 3.64
C ALA A 27 10.02 8.19 2.26
N VAL A 28 8.84 8.58 1.82
CA VAL A 28 8.65 9.27 0.54
C VAL A 28 9.40 10.59 0.52
N MET A 29 9.28 11.38 1.59
CA MET A 29 9.97 12.65 1.71
C MET A 29 11.48 12.46 1.62
N HIS A 30 12.01 11.48 2.36
CA HIS A 30 13.43 11.24 2.46
C HIS A 30 14.04 10.69 1.17
N VAL A 31 13.40 9.68 0.60
CA VAL A 31 13.95 8.96 -0.56
C VAL A 31 13.73 9.74 -1.86
N LEU A 32 12.56 10.35 -2.02
CA LEU A 32 12.20 11.03 -3.26
C LEU A 32 12.41 12.54 -3.19
N ASN A 33 12.80 13.05 -2.03
CA ASN A 33 13.10 14.47 -1.82
C ASN A 33 11.89 15.38 -2.06
N TYR A 34 10.74 15.01 -1.48
CA TYR A 34 9.53 15.84 -1.51
C TYR A 34 9.27 16.48 -0.15
N GLY A 35 8.57 17.60 -0.15
CA GLY A 35 8.05 18.20 1.07
C GLY A 35 6.80 17.47 1.54
N GLU A 36 6.50 17.56 2.83
CA GLU A 36 5.37 16.87 3.46
C GLU A 36 4.04 17.21 2.76
N GLU A 37 3.87 18.45 2.33
CA GLU A 37 2.64 18.94 1.70
C GLU A 37 2.34 18.28 0.36
N SER A 38 3.33 17.63 -0.28
CA SER A 38 3.14 16.96 -1.57
C SER A 38 2.66 15.53 -1.43
N VAL A 39 2.76 14.95 -0.23
CA VAL A 39 2.57 13.51 -0.03
C VAL A 39 1.17 13.25 0.54
N SER A 40 0.47 12.30 -0.06
CA SER A 40 -0.78 11.78 0.51
C SER A 40 -0.72 10.27 0.62
N VAL A 41 -1.36 9.72 1.64
CA VAL A 41 -1.36 8.28 1.91
C VAL A 41 -2.79 7.85 2.23
N ALA A 42 -3.27 6.83 1.55
CA ALA A 42 -4.56 6.20 1.81
C ALA A 42 -4.35 4.75 2.19
N LEU A 43 -5.19 4.23 3.08
CA LEU A 43 -5.23 2.82 3.42
C LEU A 43 -6.61 2.30 3.08
N GLU A 44 -6.66 1.25 2.25
CA GLU A 44 -7.89 0.62 1.81
C GLU A 44 -7.96 -0.80 2.37
N GLU A 45 -8.94 -1.07 3.22
CA GLU A 45 -9.13 -2.39 3.78
C GLU A 45 -9.91 -3.28 2.82
N ILE A 46 -9.37 -4.44 2.51
CA ILE A 46 -9.95 -5.42 1.60
C ILE A 46 -10.15 -6.72 2.38
N GLU A 47 -11.37 -7.25 2.36
CA GLU A 47 -11.65 -8.51 3.02
C GLU A 47 -10.79 -9.65 2.45
N PRO A 48 -10.35 -10.62 3.29
CA PRO A 48 -9.49 -11.70 2.80
C PRO A 48 -10.09 -12.47 1.63
N GLY A 49 -11.40 -12.72 1.64
CA GLY A 49 -12.06 -13.44 0.56
C GLY A 49 -12.13 -12.69 -0.75
N ALA A 50 -11.90 -11.38 -0.73
CA ALA A 50 -11.91 -10.55 -1.93
C ALA A 50 -10.49 -10.24 -2.43
N TRP A 51 -9.46 -10.62 -1.68
CA TRP A 51 -8.09 -10.23 -1.97
C TRP A 51 -7.61 -10.69 -3.36
N MET A 52 -7.83 -11.95 -3.69
CA MET A 52 -7.34 -12.50 -4.96
C MET A 52 -7.95 -11.77 -6.16
N ASP A 53 -9.26 -11.53 -6.13
CA ASP A 53 -9.95 -10.89 -7.25
C ASP A 53 -9.79 -9.38 -7.29
N GLN A 54 -9.67 -8.72 -6.14
CA GLN A 54 -9.60 -7.26 -6.09
C GLN A 54 -8.18 -6.71 -6.03
N VAL A 55 -7.21 -7.50 -5.58
CA VAL A 55 -5.83 -7.03 -5.40
C VAL A 55 -4.83 -7.88 -6.16
N TYR A 56 -4.77 -9.18 -5.86
CA TYR A 56 -3.69 -10.02 -6.41
C TYR A 56 -3.73 -10.08 -7.94
N LYS A 57 -4.88 -10.36 -8.52
CA LYS A 57 -5.00 -10.47 -9.97
C LYS A 57 -4.83 -9.13 -10.67
N PRO A 58 -5.58 -8.05 -10.30
CA PRO A 58 -5.47 -6.80 -11.05
C PRO A 58 -4.22 -5.99 -10.72
N ASP A 59 -3.79 -5.96 -9.45
CA ASP A 59 -2.73 -5.04 -9.03
C ASP A 59 -1.35 -5.68 -9.01
N ILE A 60 -1.27 -6.99 -8.81
CA ILE A 60 0.02 -7.70 -8.71
C ILE A 60 0.32 -8.46 -9.98
N LEU A 61 -0.51 -9.44 -10.34
CA LEU A 61 -0.30 -10.18 -11.59
C LEU A 61 -0.53 -9.32 -12.82
N GLY A 62 -1.51 -8.41 -12.77
CA GLY A 62 -1.88 -7.59 -13.91
C GLY A 62 -0.94 -6.42 -14.18
N LYS A 63 0.02 -6.13 -13.29
CA LYS A 63 0.93 -4.99 -13.42
C LYS A 63 2.37 -5.40 -13.18
N PRO A 64 2.89 -6.41 -13.89
CA PRO A 64 4.23 -6.95 -13.60
C PRO A 64 5.34 -5.91 -13.71
N ASP A 65 5.20 -4.93 -14.60
CA ASP A 65 6.22 -3.90 -14.79
C ASP A 65 6.27 -2.88 -13.66
N GLN A 66 5.27 -2.88 -12.80
CA GLN A 66 5.19 -1.94 -11.68
C GLN A 66 5.53 -2.58 -10.33
N ILE A 67 5.73 -3.88 -10.28
CA ILE A 67 5.99 -4.60 -9.04
C ILE A 67 7.48 -4.63 -8.77
N TYR A 68 7.92 -3.86 -7.78
CA TYR A 68 9.31 -3.80 -7.35
C TYR A 68 9.66 -4.85 -6.31
N LYS A 69 8.65 -5.37 -5.61
CA LYS A 69 8.81 -6.46 -4.66
C LYS A 69 7.61 -7.40 -4.79
N LYS A 70 7.86 -8.62 -5.23
CA LYS A 70 6.81 -9.63 -5.36
C LYS A 70 6.44 -10.22 -4.01
N PRO A 71 5.16 -10.58 -3.80
CA PRO A 71 4.80 -11.31 -2.58
C PRO A 71 5.35 -12.74 -2.63
N GLY A 72 5.49 -13.34 -1.45
CA GLY A 72 5.94 -14.73 -1.35
C GLY A 72 4.84 -15.76 -1.53
N TYR A 73 3.59 -15.32 -1.78
CA TYR A 73 2.44 -16.21 -1.95
C TYR A 73 1.94 -16.16 -3.40
N THR A 74 1.24 -17.23 -3.81
CA THR A 74 0.53 -17.30 -5.11
C THR A 74 -0.95 -17.55 -4.91
N SER A 75 -1.37 -17.91 -3.70
CA SER A 75 -2.77 -18.06 -3.31
C SER A 75 -2.87 -17.89 -1.80
N ILE A 76 -4.07 -17.65 -1.33
CA ILE A 76 -4.36 -17.51 0.10
C ILE A 76 -5.59 -18.31 0.49
#